data_df7728ffafa7118b053bb91c086d4a6c
#
_entry.id   df7728ffafa7118b053bb91c086d4a6c
#
_cell.length_a   1.000
_cell.length_b   1.000
_cell.length_c   1.000
_cell.angle_alpha   90.00
_cell.angle_beta   90.00
_cell.angle_gamma   90.00
#
_symmetry.space_group_name_H-M   'P 1'
#
loop_
_entity.id
_entity.type
_entity.pdbx_description
1 polymer ?
#
loop_
_entity_poly.entity_id
_entity_poly.type
_entity_poly.pdbx_seq_one_letter_code
_entity_poly.pdbx_strand_id
1 'polypeptide(L)'
;MAKFIFRLFIILFPISFILFFYMILTEEDSYPGADYSNFKIPEFEIQNLIYDDLINEESLEGSYILNVWASWCITCLVEHPYLMELDMKGVNIVGLNYKDEKIDALNWLEKYGNPYELIIHDLKGTLALDLGVTGAPETFLIDDGKVVAHYQGEVNKRIWRDVFQPIISERGMF
;
A
#
# COMPACT_ATOMS: atom_id res chain seq x y z
N MET A 1 54.33 -20.91 -11.30
CA MET A 1 52.89 -21.25 -11.25
C MET A 1 52.14 -20.46 -10.17
N ALA A 2 52.52 -20.50 -8.91
CA ALA A 2 51.78 -19.81 -7.83
C ALA A 2 51.60 -18.30 -8.02
N LYS A 3 52.62 -17.58 -8.45
CA LYS A 3 52.54 -16.13 -8.73
C LYS A 3 51.59 -15.78 -9.89
N PHE A 4 51.44 -16.66 -10.87
CA PHE A 4 50.52 -16.48 -11.99
C PHE A 4 49.08 -16.71 -11.57
N ILE A 5 48.82 -17.77 -10.79
CA ILE A 5 47.50 -18.08 -10.21
C ILE A 5 47.04 -16.94 -9.28
N PHE A 6 47.95 -16.41 -8.46
CA PHE A 6 47.64 -15.28 -7.56
C PHE A 6 47.27 -14.00 -8.32
N ARG A 7 47.95 -13.67 -9.42
CA ARG A 7 47.62 -12.53 -10.29
C ARG A 7 46.28 -12.70 -10.97
N LEU A 8 45.99 -13.92 -11.43
CA LEU A 8 44.68 -14.25 -12.03
C LEU A 8 43.54 -14.10 -11.03
N PHE A 9 43.74 -14.54 -9.78
CA PHE A 9 42.77 -14.38 -8.71
C PHE A 9 42.49 -12.92 -8.36
N ILE A 10 43.52 -12.06 -8.31
CA ILE A 10 43.37 -10.62 -8.05
C ILE A 10 42.48 -9.93 -9.11
N ILE A 11 42.51 -10.42 -10.37
CA ILE A 11 41.74 -9.82 -11.46
C ILE A 11 40.31 -10.45 -11.51
N LEU A 12 40.20 -11.78 -11.41
CA LEU A 12 38.92 -12.47 -11.56
C LEU A 12 38.00 -12.29 -10.38
N PHE A 13 38.53 -12.20 -9.16
CA PHE A 13 37.72 -12.05 -7.95
C PHE A 13 36.88 -10.74 -7.96
N PRO A 14 37.45 -9.55 -8.19
CA PRO A 14 36.64 -8.33 -8.26
C PRO A 14 35.65 -8.35 -9.45
N ILE A 15 36.00 -8.94 -10.58
CA ILE A 15 35.09 -9.06 -11.72
C ILE A 15 33.90 -9.97 -11.36
N SER A 16 34.16 -11.12 -10.77
CA SER A 16 33.09 -12.03 -10.28
C SER A 16 32.23 -11.39 -9.23
N PHE A 17 32.81 -10.62 -8.33
CA PHE A 17 32.10 -9.89 -7.29
C PHE A 17 31.17 -8.82 -7.88
N ILE A 18 31.68 -8.03 -8.84
CA ILE A 18 30.89 -7.01 -9.54
C ILE A 18 29.73 -7.67 -10.32
N LEU A 19 30.00 -8.77 -11.05
CA LEU A 19 28.96 -9.51 -11.78
C LEU A 19 27.91 -10.11 -10.85
N PHE A 20 28.32 -10.65 -9.71
CA PHE A 20 27.40 -11.18 -8.71
C PHE A 20 26.47 -10.09 -8.15
N PHE A 21 27.03 -8.93 -7.76
CA PHE A 21 26.20 -7.80 -7.32
C PHE A 21 25.35 -7.22 -8.43
N TYR A 22 25.86 -7.16 -9.65
CA TYR A 22 25.09 -6.72 -10.81
C TYR A 22 23.87 -7.63 -11.04
N MET A 23 24.04 -8.96 -10.98
CA MET A 23 22.92 -9.91 -11.08
C MET A 23 21.90 -9.70 -9.98
N ILE A 24 22.33 -9.58 -8.71
CA ILE A 24 21.41 -9.34 -7.59
C ILE A 24 20.65 -8.01 -7.76
N LEU A 25 21.32 -6.96 -8.19
CA LEU A 25 20.72 -5.63 -8.35
C LEU A 25 19.80 -5.52 -9.58
N THR A 26 19.94 -6.41 -10.55
CA THR A 26 19.08 -6.44 -11.76
C THR A 26 17.92 -7.42 -11.66
N GLU A 27 17.81 -8.20 -10.58
CA GLU A 27 16.72 -9.15 -10.36
C GLU A 27 15.45 -8.52 -9.76
N GLU A 28 15.37 -7.18 -9.62
CA GLU A 28 14.20 -6.52 -9.07
C GLU A 28 13.13 -6.25 -10.14
N ASP A 29 12.22 -7.19 -10.34
CA ASP A 29 10.93 -6.97 -11.00
C ASP A 29 9.89 -6.29 -10.06
N SER A 30 10.26 -5.99 -8.80
CA SER A 30 9.35 -5.36 -7.83
C SER A 30 9.72 -3.90 -7.59
N TYR A 31 8.73 -3.02 -7.65
CA TYR A 31 8.89 -1.62 -7.24
C TYR A 31 9.22 -1.58 -5.74
N PRO A 32 10.26 -0.82 -5.29
CA PRO A 32 10.61 -0.73 -3.88
C PRO A 32 9.39 -0.34 -3.02
N GLY A 33 9.07 -1.15 -1.99
CA GLY A 33 7.89 -0.96 -1.14
C GLY A 33 6.59 -1.56 -1.69
N ALA A 34 6.59 -2.15 -2.89
CA ALA A 34 5.44 -2.89 -3.40
C ALA A 34 5.55 -4.39 -3.09
N ASP A 35 4.44 -4.99 -2.66
CA ASP A 35 4.26 -6.42 -2.48
C ASP A 35 3.05 -6.88 -3.32
N TYR A 36 3.24 -7.92 -4.12
CA TYR A 36 2.21 -8.51 -4.99
C TYR A 36 1.70 -9.85 -4.44
N SER A 37 1.72 -10.00 -3.13
CA SER A 37 1.13 -11.15 -2.45
C SER A 37 -0.37 -11.23 -2.71
N ASN A 38 -0.89 -12.47 -2.79
CA ASN A 38 -2.30 -12.73 -3.03
C ASN A 38 -2.86 -13.49 -1.83
N PHE A 39 -3.51 -12.78 -0.91
CA PHE A 39 -4.14 -13.35 0.28
C PHE A 39 -5.53 -12.76 0.50
N LYS A 40 -6.39 -13.52 1.18
CA LYS A 40 -7.73 -13.06 1.53
C LYS A 40 -7.66 -11.97 2.60
N ILE A 41 -8.49 -10.92 2.48
CA ILE A 41 -8.63 -9.92 3.53
C ILE A 41 -9.04 -10.62 4.85
N PRO A 42 -8.43 -10.29 6.00
CA PRO A 42 -8.81 -10.87 7.28
C PRO A 42 -10.29 -10.62 7.62
N GLU A 43 -10.90 -11.53 8.37
CA GLU A 43 -12.23 -11.30 8.94
C GLU A 43 -12.15 -10.21 10.02
N PHE A 44 -13.08 -9.27 10.00
CA PHE A 44 -13.13 -8.20 10.98
C PHE A 44 -14.60 -7.76 11.24
N GLU A 45 -14.81 -7.11 12.38
CA GLU A 45 -16.03 -6.38 12.69
C GLU A 45 -15.65 -5.12 13.46
N ILE A 46 -15.70 -3.98 12.76
CA ILE A 46 -15.18 -2.67 13.26
C ILE A 46 -16.21 -1.59 12.93
N GLN A 47 -16.25 -0.53 13.76
CA GLN A 47 -17.14 0.61 13.54
C GLN A 47 -16.75 1.43 12.30
N ASN A 48 -17.77 1.90 11.58
CA ASN A 48 -17.65 2.97 10.62
C ASN A 48 -17.30 4.28 11.34
N LEU A 49 -16.35 5.03 10.81
CA LEU A 49 -15.96 6.31 11.40
C LEU A 49 -17.10 7.34 11.41
N ILE A 50 -17.95 7.33 10.37
CA ILE A 50 -18.95 8.37 10.12
C ILE A 50 -20.32 7.99 10.70
N TYR A 51 -20.79 6.78 10.44
CA TYR A 51 -22.18 6.36 10.68
C TYR A 51 -22.41 5.52 11.93
N ASP A 52 -21.38 5.18 12.70
CA ASP A 52 -21.43 4.33 13.91
C ASP A 52 -22.01 2.91 13.70
N ASP A 53 -22.26 2.48 12.47
CA ASP A 53 -22.60 1.11 12.12
C ASP A 53 -21.35 0.21 12.11
N LEU A 54 -21.58 -1.10 12.19
CA LEU A 54 -20.49 -2.07 12.09
C LEU A 54 -20.26 -2.42 10.62
N ILE A 55 -18.99 -2.48 10.26
CA ILE A 55 -18.48 -2.90 8.96
C ILE A 55 -17.74 -4.20 9.16
N ASN A 56 -17.93 -5.14 8.26
CA ASN A 56 -17.15 -6.38 8.15
C ASN A 56 -16.63 -6.55 6.72
N GLU A 57 -15.86 -7.60 6.48
CA GLU A 57 -15.31 -7.89 5.16
C GLU A 57 -16.39 -8.17 4.11
N GLU A 58 -17.55 -8.67 4.51
CA GLU A 58 -18.69 -8.91 3.61
C GLU A 58 -19.39 -7.62 3.17
N SER A 59 -19.15 -6.51 3.89
CA SER A 59 -19.65 -5.18 3.53
C SER A 59 -18.85 -4.53 2.40
N LEU A 60 -17.70 -5.12 2.04
CA LEU A 60 -16.76 -4.59 1.05
C LEU A 60 -16.77 -5.46 -0.20
N GLU A 61 -17.60 -5.09 -1.17
CA GLU A 61 -17.78 -5.84 -2.41
C GLU A 61 -16.94 -5.28 -3.56
N GLY A 62 -16.56 -6.17 -4.50
CA GLY A 62 -15.88 -5.82 -5.75
C GLY A 62 -14.44 -5.37 -5.58
N SER A 63 -14.01 -4.46 -6.45
CA SER A 63 -12.64 -3.97 -6.48
C SER A 63 -12.54 -2.58 -5.85
N TYR A 64 -11.57 -2.36 -4.97
CA TYR A 64 -11.31 -1.07 -4.32
C TYR A 64 -9.86 -0.95 -3.87
N ILE A 65 -9.41 0.26 -3.57
CA ILE A 65 -8.20 0.48 -2.81
C ILE A 65 -8.53 0.69 -1.34
N LEU A 66 -7.79 0.02 -0.45
CA LEU A 66 -7.84 0.23 0.99
C LEU A 66 -6.64 1.08 1.39
N ASN A 67 -6.88 2.34 1.73
CA ASN A 67 -5.82 3.27 2.11
C ASN A 67 -5.78 3.42 3.64
N VAL A 68 -4.61 3.14 4.22
CA VAL A 68 -4.33 3.28 5.66
C VAL A 68 -3.87 4.69 5.94
N TRP A 69 -4.61 5.40 6.80
CA TRP A 69 -4.37 6.80 7.09
C TRP A 69 -4.66 7.17 8.54
N ALA A 70 -4.20 8.34 8.97
CA ALA A 70 -4.55 8.91 10.27
C ALA A 70 -4.41 10.43 10.25
N SER A 71 -5.11 11.13 11.14
CA SER A 71 -5.05 12.59 11.27
C SER A 71 -3.66 13.09 11.71
N TRP A 72 -2.95 12.30 12.49
CA TRP A 72 -1.59 12.58 12.97
C TRP A 72 -0.49 12.32 11.93
N CYS A 73 -0.83 11.72 10.77
CA CYS A 73 0.12 11.30 9.73
C CYS A 73 0.39 12.43 8.74
N ILE A 74 1.56 13.04 8.79
CA ILE A 74 1.94 14.13 7.88
C ILE A 74 2.05 13.66 6.43
N THR A 75 2.58 12.46 6.21
CA THR A 75 2.76 11.89 4.86
C THR A 75 1.40 11.55 4.22
N CYS A 76 0.40 11.19 5.04
CA CYS A 76 -0.97 11.00 4.57
C CYS A 76 -1.57 12.31 4.03
N LEU A 77 -1.22 13.46 4.63
CA LEU A 77 -1.63 14.77 4.11
C LEU A 77 -0.98 15.08 2.75
N VAL A 78 0.22 14.58 2.50
CA VAL A 78 0.92 14.78 1.21
C VAL A 78 0.25 14.00 0.10
N GLU A 79 -0.20 12.75 0.34
CA GLU A 79 -0.88 11.92 -0.68
C GLU A 79 -2.34 12.30 -0.88
N HIS A 80 -3.00 12.90 0.12
CA HIS A 80 -4.44 13.14 0.14
C HIS A 80 -5.01 13.86 -1.10
N PRO A 81 -4.36 14.91 -1.64
CA PRO A 81 -4.84 15.55 -2.88
C PRO A 81 -4.90 14.59 -4.07
N TYR A 82 -4.02 13.58 -4.10
CA TYR A 82 -4.03 12.59 -5.16
C TYR A 82 -5.13 11.55 -4.96
N LEU A 83 -5.43 11.16 -3.72
CA LEU A 83 -6.60 10.31 -3.41
C LEU A 83 -7.91 11.00 -3.82
N MET A 84 -8.05 12.31 -3.54
CA MET A 84 -9.18 13.12 -4.02
C MET A 84 -9.29 13.13 -5.56
N GLU A 85 -8.15 13.17 -6.28
CA GLU A 85 -8.13 13.07 -7.76
C GLU A 85 -8.58 11.68 -8.24
N LEU A 86 -8.20 10.60 -7.53
CA LEU A 86 -8.60 9.23 -7.86
C LEU A 86 -10.11 9.01 -7.63
N ASP A 87 -10.64 9.48 -6.50
CA ASP A 87 -12.08 9.45 -6.20
C ASP A 87 -12.88 10.15 -7.31
N MET A 88 -12.49 11.37 -7.69
CA MET A 88 -13.12 12.09 -8.81
C MET A 88 -13.07 11.35 -10.16
N LYS A 89 -12.16 10.42 -10.32
CA LYS A 89 -12.05 9.55 -11.51
C LYS A 89 -12.85 8.26 -11.38
N GLY A 90 -13.57 8.07 -10.27
CA GLY A 90 -14.41 6.91 -10.02
C GLY A 90 -13.64 5.69 -9.47
N VAL A 91 -12.44 5.88 -8.94
CA VAL A 91 -11.76 4.81 -8.21
C VAL A 91 -12.43 4.66 -6.84
N ASN A 92 -12.90 3.46 -6.53
CA ASN A 92 -13.48 3.17 -5.22
C ASN A 92 -12.38 3.14 -4.15
N ILE A 93 -12.51 4.00 -3.13
CA ILE A 93 -11.51 4.14 -2.06
C ILE A 93 -12.16 3.89 -0.70
N VAL A 94 -11.67 2.89 0.02
CA VAL A 94 -12.01 2.61 1.41
C VAL A 94 -10.89 3.12 2.31
N GLY A 95 -11.23 3.90 3.33
CA GLY A 95 -10.27 4.37 4.32
C GLY A 95 -10.14 3.39 5.48
N LEU A 96 -8.93 3.03 5.88
CA LEU A 96 -8.63 2.39 7.16
C LEU A 96 -7.98 3.45 8.08
N ASN A 97 -8.81 4.04 8.95
CA ASN A 97 -8.33 5.04 9.91
C ASN A 97 -7.63 4.34 11.08
N TYR A 98 -6.32 4.48 11.14
CA TYR A 98 -5.41 3.66 11.95
C TYR A 98 -4.98 4.37 13.22
N LYS A 99 -5.35 3.81 14.39
CA LYS A 99 -4.93 4.30 15.73
C LYS A 99 -5.10 5.81 15.89
N ASP A 100 -6.29 6.28 15.57
CA ASP A 100 -6.62 7.70 15.54
C ASP A 100 -7.90 7.96 16.35
N GLU A 101 -7.97 9.10 17.00
CA GLU A 101 -9.17 9.49 17.73
C GLU A 101 -10.27 9.95 16.76
N LYS A 102 -11.49 9.46 16.95
CA LYS A 102 -12.62 9.75 16.05
C LYS A 102 -12.79 11.23 15.76
N ILE A 103 -12.71 12.06 16.80
CA ILE A 103 -12.89 13.52 16.66
C ILE A 103 -11.79 14.17 15.81
N ASP A 104 -10.55 13.70 15.95
CA ASP A 104 -9.42 14.23 15.18
C ASP A 104 -9.51 13.81 13.72
N ALA A 105 -9.86 12.54 13.46
CA ALA A 105 -10.12 12.03 12.12
C ALA A 105 -11.24 12.79 11.41
N LEU A 106 -12.38 13.03 12.08
CA LEU A 106 -13.51 13.79 11.50
C LEU A 106 -13.14 15.25 11.22
N ASN A 107 -12.45 15.93 12.14
CA ASN A 107 -11.96 17.30 11.93
C ASN A 107 -10.98 17.40 10.75
N TRP A 108 -10.15 16.36 10.58
CA TRP A 108 -9.21 16.28 9.48
C TRP A 108 -9.93 16.14 8.13
N LEU A 109 -10.95 15.25 8.04
CA LEU A 109 -11.76 15.08 6.83
C LEU A 109 -12.60 16.34 6.50
N GLU A 110 -13.15 17.02 7.52
CA GLU A 110 -13.85 18.30 7.33
C GLU A 110 -12.94 19.36 6.72
N LYS A 111 -11.68 19.40 7.16
CA LYS A 111 -10.71 20.41 6.72
C LYS A 111 -10.14 20.13 5.32
N TYR A 112 -9.87 18.87 5.00
CA TYR A 112 -9.12 18.51 3.78
C TYR A 112 -9.96 17.80 2.70
N GLY A 113 -11.21 17.47 3.01
CA GLY A 113 -12.12 16.70 2.14
C GLY A 113 -12.11 15.21 2.46
N ASN A 114 -13.07 14.48 1.90
CA ASN A 114 -13.23 13.04 2.11
C ASN A 114 -13.24 12.29 0.76
N PRO A 115 -12.18 11.55 0.39
CA PRO A 115 -12.13 10.74 -0.81
C PRO A 115 -12.68 9.33 -0.61
N TYR A 116 -13.08 8.97 0.62
CA TYR A 116 -13.45 7.61 0.98
C TYR A 116 -14.95 7.39 0.87
N GLU A 117 -15.37 6.33 0.18
CA GLU A 117 -16.75 5.86 0.18
C GLU A 117 -17.16 5.34 1.55
N LEU A 118 -16.24 4.65 2.23
CA LEU A 118 -16.43 4.06 3.54
C LEU A 118 -15.14 4.17 4.35
N ILE A 119 -15.25 4.35 5.68
CA ILE A 119 -14.09 4.46 6.57
C ILE A 119 -14.21 3.51 7.75
N ILE A 120 -13.31 2.55 7.81
CA ILE A 120 -13.13 1.61 8.93
C ILE A 120 -12.34 2.32 10.03
N HIS A 121 -12.91 2.47 11.23
CA HIS A 121 -12.24 3.13 12.36
C HIS A 121 -11.48 2.13 13.22
N ASP A 122 -10.29 1.76 12.81
CA ASP A 122 -9.42 0.80 13.51
C ASP A 122 -8.62 1.48 14.65
N LEU A 123 -9.35 1.96 15.67
CA LEU A 123 -8.76 2.65 16.83
C LEU A 123 -7.66 1.82 17.52
N LYS A 124 -7.83 0.49 17.58
CA LYS A 124 -6.87 -0.41 18.21
C LYS A 124 -5.74 -0.85 17.27
N GLY A 125 -5.91 -0.67 15.97
CA GLY A 125 -4.97 -1.12 14.95
C GLY A 125 -4.97 -2.64 14.77
N THR A 126 -6.09 -3.32 15.06
CA THR A 126 -6.19 -4.79 14.97
C THR A 126 -6.25 -5.25 13.53
N LEU A 127 -7.12 -4.67 12.71
CA LEU A 127 -7.20 -5.01 11.29
C LEU A 127 -5.92 -4.63 10.55
N ALA A 128 -5.36 -3.45 10.85
CA ALA A 128 -4.07 -3.03 10.30
C ALA A 128 -2.96 -4.04 10.62
N LEU A 129 -2.91 -4.56 11.87
CA LEU A 129 -1.93 -5.58 12.27
C LEU A 129 -2.13 -6.89 11.49
N ASP A 130 -3.38 -7.35 11.35
CA ASP A 130 -3.71 -8.59 10.65
C ASP A 130 -3.42 -8.49 9.13
N LEU A 131 -3.51 -7.28 8.55
CA LEU A 131 -3.09 -6.97 7.19
C LEU A 131 -1.57 -6.84 7.02
N GLY A 132 -0.80 -6.82 8.12
CA GLY A 132 0.65 -6.63 8.09
C GLY A 132 1.08 -5.18 7.90
N VAL A 133 0.22 -4.21 8.21
CA VAL A 133 0.53 -2.77 8.15
C VAL A 133 1.66 -2.44 9.13
N THR A 134 2.67 -1.75 8.65
CA THR A 134 3.82 -1.29 9.43
C THR A 134 3.70 0.16 9.88
N GLY A 135 2.88 0.95 9.19
CA GLY A 135 2.63 2.36 9.49
C GLY A 135 1.63 2.99 8.54
N ALA A 136 1.49 4.32 8.60
CA ALA A 136 0.67 5.08 7.66
C ALA A 136 1.55 6.12 6.94
N PRO A 137 1.34 6.36 5.62
CA PRO A 137 0.33 5.72 4.79
C PRO A 137 0.79 4.39 4.19
N GLU A 138 -0.14 3.48 3.98
CA GLU A 138 0.01 2.27 3.17
C GLU A 138 -1.27 2.06 2.36
N THR A 139 -1.14 1.47 1.17
CA THR A 139 -2.30 1.26 0.29
C THR A 139 -2.31 -0.16 -0.25
N PHE A 140 -3.47 -0.81 -0.12
CA PHE A 140 -3.74 -2.15 -0.64
C PHE A 140 -4.69 -2.05 -1.83
N LEU A 141 -4.45 -2.83 -2.86
CA LEU A 141 -5.41 -3.06 -3.95
C LEU A 141 -6.15 -4.35 -3.65
N ILE A 142 -7.46 -4.25 -3.54
CA ILE A 142 -8.35 -5.36 -3.22
C ILE A 142 -9.18 -5.71 -4.45
N ASP A 143 -9.33 -6.99 -4.73
CA ASP A 143 -10.13 -7.55 -5.81
C ASP A 143 -10.92 -8.76 -5.30
N ASP A 144 -12.25 -8.64 -5.23
CA ASP A 144 -13.15 -9.67 -4.71
C ASP A 144 -12.68 -10.27 -3.36
N GLY A 145 -12.39 -9.39 -2.38
CA GLY A 145 -11.98 -9.76 -1.03
C GLY A 145 -10.55 -10.30 -0.92
N LYS A 146 -9.71 -10.13 -1.95
CA LYS A 146 -8.30 -10.51 -1.94
C LYS A 146 -7.40 -9.31 -2.11
N VAL A 147 -6.36 -9.23 -1.29
CA VAL A 147 -5.25 -8.31 -1.50
C VAL A 147 -4.45 -8.79 -2.70
N VAL A 148 -4.35 -7.99 -3.75
CA VAL A 148 -3.61 -8.32 -4.98
C VAL A 148 -2.37 -7.47 -5.18
N ALA A 149 -2.28 -6.34 -4.47
CA ALA A 149 -1.07 -5.54 -4.34
C ALA A 149 -1.10 -4.75 -3.04
N HIS A 150 0.08 -4.47 -2.50
CA HIS A 150 0.29 -3.64 -1.32
C HIS A 150 1.47 -2.71 -1.58
N TYR A 151 1.34 -1.44 -1.20
CA TYR A 151 2.40 -0.46 -1.29
C TYR A 151 2.57 0.28 0.03
N GLN A 152 3.81 0.27 0.54
CA GLN A 152 4.21 0.97 1.76
C GLN A 152 4.73 2.35 1.42
N GLY A 153 4.01 3.39 1.81
CA GLY A 153 4.33 4.79 1.58
C GLY A 153 3.23 5.56 0.86
N GLU A 154 3.52 6.83 0.54
CA GLU A 154 2.55 7.72 -0.11
C GLU A 154 2.27 7.32 -1.56
N VAL A 155 0.99 7.28 -1.93
CA VAL A 155 0.56 7.09 -3.31
C VAL A 155 0.54 8.43 -4.04
N ASN A 156 1.22 8.49 -5.18
CA ASN A 156 1.22 9.62 -6.09
C ASN A 156 1.08 9.12 -7.54
N LYS A 157 1.03 10.04 -8.52
CA LYS A 157 0.85 9.69 -9.95
C LYS A 157 1.85 8.66 -10.47
N ARG A 158 3.10 8.71 -9.98
CA ARG A 158 4.14 7.77 -10.39
C ARG A 158 3.88 6.38 -9.82
N ILE A 159 3.64 6.30 -8.50
CA ILE A 159 3.34 5.04 -7.81
C ILE A 159 2.07 4.41 -8.38
N TRP A 160 1.02 5.20 -8.59
CA TRP A 160 -0.21 4.72 -9.20
C TRP A 160 0.02 4.06 -10.57
N ARG A 161 0.74 4.77 -11.45
CA ARG A 161 1.05 4.28 -12.80
C ARG A 161 1.94 3.04 -12.79
N ASP A 162 2.94 3.01 -11.90
CA ASP A 162 4.01 2.00 -11.96
C ASP A 162 3.67 0.75 -11.11
N VAL A 163 2.83 0.88 -10.06
CA VAL A 163 2.49 -0.22 -9.14
C VAL A 163 1.06 -0.72 -9.36
N PHE A 164 0.07 0.17 -9.32
CA PHE A 164 -1.35 -0.23 -9.30
C PHE A 164 -1.97 -0.37 -10.69
N GLN A 165 -1.73 0.59 -11.57
CA GLN A 165 -2.37 0.64 -12.88
C GLN A 165 -2.13 -0.60 -13.77
N PRO A 166 -0.94 -1.24 -13.78
CA PRO A 166 -0.74 -2.48 -14.53
C PRO A 166 -1.69 -3.60 -14.09
N ILE A 167 -1.84 -3.79 -12.76
CA ILE A 167 -2.70 -4.83 -12.18
C ILE A 167 -4.18 -4.51 -12.44
N ILE A 168 -4.57 -3.24 -12.24
CA ILE A 168 -5.92 -2.75 -12.51
C ILE A 168 -6.30 -3.02 -13.97
N SER A 169 -5.41 -2.71 -14.91
CA SER A 169 -5.64 -2.92 -16.34
C SER A 169 -5.70 -4.40 -16.72
N GLU A 170 -4.84 -5.24 -16.13
CA GLU A 170 -4.81 -6.69 -16.38
C GLU A 170 -6.10 -7.37 -15.88
N ARG A 171 -6.62 -6.92 -14.72
CA ARG A 171 -7.81 -7.51 -14.09
C ARG A 171 -9.11 -6.87 -14.50
N GLY A 172 -9.08 -5.72 -15.19
CA GLY A 172 -10.28 -4.99 -15.62
C GLY A 172 -11.05 -4.38 -14.45
N MET A 173 -10.32 -3.91 -13.40
CA MET A 173 -10.88 -3.24 -12.24
C MET A 173 -11.15 -1.76 -12.55
N PHE A 174 -12.22 -1.18 -11.98
CA PHE A 174 -12.70 0.23 -12.12
C PHE A 174 -13.10 0.64 -13.54
#